data_331cb6fb193d22eeb06eea80dfe32225
#
_entry.id   331cb6fb193d22eeb06eea80dfe32225
#
_cell.length_a   1.000
_cell.length_b   1.000
_cell.length_c   1.000
_cell.angle_alpha   90.00
_cell.angle_beta   90.00
_cell.angle_gamma   90.00
#
_symmetry.space_group_name_H-M   'P 1'
#
loop_
_entity.id
_entity.type
_entity.pdbx_description
1 polymer ?
#
loop_
_entity_poly.entity_id
_entity_poly.type
_entity_poly.pdbx_seq_one_letter_code
_entity_poly.pdbx_strand_id
1 'polypeptide(L)'
;MFNKDNLWTMDQIGFVFLPDSKPDTWRIIDPTTDTEVGEYYELDATVYTYADSTPDDKNEIIGAFQMFQDRPEYSVYRAHKLIHGLNTDSFSTLDDASDLYDTLIAGCAIMLYGEEYGLKRADSFLRWIRNTDFYQAPASAKYHDAFEGGLLKHSLDVAYHITDLLQLESFSTVNIASCILVALTHDLCKIGLYKPYLKNVKSEETGQWKKERAYTYNDANIPLGHGAASLYITQKFFHLSLEEALAIRWHMGRWNMCDGEVGEYHVAVKKYPLVYMLLFADQLSIKEY
;
A
#
# COMPACT_ATOMS: atom_id res chain seq x y z
N MET A 1 2.49 14.61 8.66
CA MET A 1 1.24 15.36 8.94
C MET A 1 0.36 15.23 7.71
N PHE A 2 -0.74 14.51 7.79
CA PHE A 2 -1.65 14.40 6.64
C PHE A 2 -2.17 15.77 6.30
N ASN A 3 -2.09 16.16 5.03
CA ASN A 3 -2.59 17.47 4.58
C ASN A 3 -4.12 17.40 4.57
N LYS A 4 -4.79 18.40 5.19
CA LYS A 4 -6.25 18.54 5.29
C LYS A 4 -6.97 18.40 3.94
N ASP A 5 -6.33 18.87 2.86
CA ASP A 5 -6.93 18.96 1.52
C ASP A 5 -6.97 17.64 0.76
N ASN A 6 -6.24 16.62 1.21
CA ASN A 6 -6.10 15.34 0.48
C ASN A 6 -7.03 14.22 0.97
N LEU A 7 -7.66 14.38 2.11
CA LEU A 7 -8.46 13.32 2.73
C LEU A 7 -9.97 13.55 2.70
N TRP A 8 -10.47 14.80 2.48
CA TRP A 8 -11.87 15.06 2.82
C TRP A 8 -12.52 16.15 1.96
N THR A 9 -13.43 15.80 1.08
CA THR A 9 -14.52 16.69 0.68
C THR A 9 -15.63 16.57 1.72
N MET A 10 -15.71 17.53 2.60
CA MET A 10 -16.41 17.47 3.90
C MET A 10 -17.85 17.98 3.92
N ASP A 11 -18.45 18.23 2.77
CA ASP A 11 -19.75 18.89 2.67
C ASP A 11 -20.92 18.16 3.35
N GLN A 12 -20.70 16.96 3.93
CA GLN A 12 -21.80 16.13 4.46
C GLN A 12 -21.69 15.70 5.92
N ILE A 13 -20.56 15.89 6.60
CA ILE A 13 -20.35 15.32 7.95
C ILE A 13 -20.36 16.39 9.05
N GLY A 14 -20.13 17.66 8.74
CA GLY A 14 -20.10 18.74 9.73
C GLY A 14 -18.79 18.87 10.52
N PHE A 15 -17.97 17.81 10.61
CA PHE A 15 -16.70 17.78 11.35
C PHE A 15 -15.57 17.15 10.54
N VAL A 16 -14.33 17.55 10.83
CA VAL A 16 -13.10 16.92 10.33
C VAL A 16 -12.50 16.04 11.40
N PHE A 17 -12.27 14.77 11.09
CA PHE A 17 -11.57 13.84 11.97
C PHE A 17 -10.13 13.66 11.48
N LEU A 18 -9.17 14.13 12.27
CA LEU A 18 -7.74 13.96 12.01
C LEU A 18 -7.17 12.95 13.01
N PRO A 19 -6.38 11.98 12.54
CA PRO A 19 -5.77 11.03 13.45
C PRO A 19 -4.82 11.72 14.43
N ASP A 20 -4.84 11.28 15.69
CA ASP A 20 -3.88 11.69 16.70
C ASP A 20 -2.65 10.75 16.69
N SER A 21 -1.58 11.18 17.36
CA SER A 21 -0.43 10.33 17.69
C SER A 21 -0.76 9.21 18.67
N LYS A 22 -1.85 9.34 19.44
CA LYS A 22 -2.36 8.30 20.34
C LYS A 22 -3.12 7.24 19.54
N PRO A 23 -2.96 5.95 19.83
CA PRO A 23 -3.71 4.88 19.18
C PRO A 23 -5.22 5.10 19.30
N ASP A 24 -5.95 4.81 18.22
CA ASP A 24 -7.41 4.83 18.16
C ASP A 24 -8.06 6.15 18.64
N THR A 25 -7.31 7.26 18.51
CA THR A 25 -7.75 8.60 18.90
C THR A 25 -7.78 9.51 17.69
N TRP A 26 -8.83 10.33 17.59
CA TRP A 26 -9.04 11.28 16.51
C TRP A 26 -9.25 12.68 17.08
N ARG A 27 -8.55 13.64 16.52
CA ARG A 27 -8.80 15.06 16.79
C ARG A 27 -10.00 15.51 15.97
N ILE A 28 -10.89 16.24 16.59
CA ILE A 28 -12.12 16.75 15.97
C ILE A 28 -11.88 18.23 15.63
N ILE A 29 -11.99 18.55 14.36
CA ILE A 29 -11.82 19.93 13.87
C ILE A 29 -13.18 20.45 13.38
N ASP A 30 -13.56 21.65 13.81
CA ASP A 30 -14.65 22.39 13.20
C ASP A 30 -14.17 23.01 11.88
N PRO A 31 -14.71 22.61 10.73
CA PRO A 31 -14.25 23.09 9.43
C PRO A 31 -14.58 24.57 9.19
N THR A 32 -15.54 25.15 9.92
CA THR A 32 -15.95 26.56 9.74
C THR A 32 -14.98 27.52 10.41
N THR A 33 -14.39 27.11 11.53
CA THR A 33 -13.47 27.92 12.33
C THR A 33 -12.02 27.46 12.21
N ASP A 34 -11.78 26.30 11.61
CA ASP A 34 -10.48 25.62 11.55
C ASP A 34 -9.86 25.40 12.94
N THR A 35 -10.69 25.23 13.96
CA THR A 35 -10.26 25.03 15.35
C THR A 35 -10.49 23.58 15.78
N GLU A 36 -9.59 23.06 16.60
CA GLU A 36 -9.75 21.78 17.26
C GLU A 36 -10.75 21.90 18.40
N VAL A 37 -11.83 21.13 18.34
CA VAL A 37 -12.95 21.19 19.28
C VAL A 37 -12.99 20.02 20.26
N GLY A 38 -12.21 18.98 20.03
CA GLY A 38 -12.15 17.83 20.93
C GLY A 38 -11.39 16.63 20.39
N GLU A 39 -11.49 15.52 21.10
CA GLU A 39 -10.95 14.20 20.76
C GLU A 39 -12.06 13.15 20.72
N TYR A 40 -12.00 12.22 19.77
CA TYR A 40 -12.84 11.04 19.69
C TYR A 40 -12.01 9.79 19.91
N TYR A 41 -12.44 8.92 20.83
CA TYR A 41 -11.81 7.65 21.14
C TYR A 41 -12.59 6.51 20.50
N GLU A 42 -12.01 5.86 19.52
CA GLU A 42 -12.70 4.87 18.68
C GLU A 42 -13.08 3.58 19.44
N LEU A 43 -12.24 3.16 20.41
CA LEU A 43 -12.44 1.91 21.14
C LEU A 43 -13.70 1.85 21.96
N ASP A 44 -14.12 2.98 22.56
CA ASP A 44 -15.26 3.06 23.45
C ASP A 44 -16.33 4.07 22.97
N ALA A 45 -16.13 4.62 21.77
CA ALA A 45 -16.98 5.65 21.16
C ALA A 45 -17.15 6.89 22.07
N THR A 46 -16.09 7.27 22.80
CA THR A 46 -16.13 8.40 23.74
C THR A 46 -15.64 9.68 23.06
N VAL A 47 -16.38 10.77 23.29
CA VAL A 47 -16.05 12.11 22.82
C VAL A 47 -15.65 12.98 23.99
N TYR A 48 -14.45 13.59 23.91
CA TYR A 48 -14.00 14.65 24.80
C TYR A 48 -13.98 15.97 24.01
N THR A 49 -14.72 16.96 24.46
CA THR A 49 -14.75 18.28 23.85
C THR A 49 -14.03 19.29 24.75
N TYR A 50 -13.34 20.24 24.15
CA TYR A 50 -12.55 21.26 24.90
C TYR A 50 -13.39 22.45 25.39
N ALA A 51 -14.64 22.58 24.92
CA ALA A 51 -15.58 23.60 25.35
C ALA A 51 -16.79 22.98 26.05
N ASP A 52 -17.61 23.79 26.72
CA ASP A 52 -18.90 23.40 27.29
C ASP A 52 -19.84 22.91 26.16
N SER A 53 -19.80 21.59 25.89
CA SER A 53 -20.62 20.94 24.90
C SER A 53 -21.78 20.21 25.57
N THR A 54 -22.94 20.27 24.95
CA THR A 54 -24.13 19.54 25.42
C THR A 54 -24.02 18.06 25.09
N PRO A 55 -24.82 17.17 25.73
CA PRO A 55 -24.91 15.76 25.31
C PRO A 55 -25.34 15.60 23.84
N ASP A 56 -26.12 16.54 23.30
CA ASP A 56 -26.60 16.51 21.91
C ASP A 56 -25.44 16.76 20.94
N ASP A 57 -24.53 17.72 21.26
CA ASP A 57 -23.33 17.98 20.46
C ASP A 57 -22.42 16.75 20.38
N LYS A 58 -22.26 16.01 21.49
CA LYS A 58 -21.49 14.77 21.52
C LYS A 58 -22.12 13.66 20.69
N ASN A 59 -23.46 13.54 20.72
CA ASN A 59 -24.18 12.58 19.90
C ASN A 59 -24.06 12.90 18.41
N GLU A 60 -24.07 14.19 18.06
CA GLU A 60 -23.85 14.65 16.69
C GLU A 60 -22.45 14.27 16.19
N ILE A 61 -21.41 14.48 17.01
CA ILE A 61 -20.03 14.08 16.69
C ILE A 61 -19.91 12.56 16.53
N ILE A 62 -20.53 11.77 17.42
CA ILE A 62 -20.51 10.31 17.33
C ILE A 62 -21.20 9.85 16.04
N GLY A 63 -22.36 10.42 15.70
CA GLY A 63 -23.07 10.12 14.47
C GLY A 63 -22.25 10.50 13.22
N ALA A 64 -21.59 11.67 13.25
CA ALA A 64 -20.71 12.10 12.18
C ALA A 64 -19.51 11.15 12.01
N PHE A 65 -18.93 10.66 13.11
CA PHE A 65 -17.84 9.69 13.04
C PHE A 65 -18.28 8.33 12.48
N GLN A 66 -19.48 7.85 12.85
CA GLN A 66 -20.05 6.64 12.28
C GLN A 66 -20.23 6.76 10.76
N MET A 67 -20.79 7.91 10.29
CA MET A 67 -20.89 8.19 8.85
C MET A 67 -19.52 8.25 8.17
N PHE A 68 -18.51 8.69 8.89
CA PHE A 68 -17.12 8.72 8.42
C PHE A 68 -16.52 7.31 8.31
N GLN A 69 -16.79 6.42 9.28
CA GLN A 69 -16.34 5.03 9.26
C GLN A 69 -16.90 4.22 8.08
N ASP A 70 -18.08 4.59 7.58
CA ASP A 70 -18.68 3.97 6.40
C ASP A 70 -18.05 4.42 5.09
N ARG A 71 -17.12 5.37 5.11
CA ARG A 71 -16.45 5.86 3.90
C ARG A 71 -15.23 5.03 3.50
N PRO A 72 -15.01 4.86 2.18
CA PRO A 72 -13.84 4.15 1.66
C PRO A 72 -12.51 4.73 2.15
N GLU A 73 -12.46 6.05 2.30
CA GLU A 73 -11.28 6.78 2.79
C GLU A 73 -10.86 6.34 4.19
N TYR A 74 -11.83 6.09 5.07
CA TYR A 74 -11.56 5.59 6.41
C TYR A 74 -10.92 4.19 6.37
N SER A 75 -11.40 3.31 5.49
CA SER A 75 -10.83 1.98 5.30
C SER A 75 -9.37 2.04 4.83
N VAL A 76 -9.06 2.93 3.89
CA VAL A 76 -7.67 3.17 3.43
C VAL A 76 -6.82 3.79 4.54
N TYR A 77 -7.37 4.74 5.30
CA TYR A 77 -6.68 5.31 6.44
C TYR A 77 -6.40 4.26 7.52
N ARG A 78 -7.37 3.42 7.88
CA ARG A 78 -7.13 2.31 8.83
C ARG A 78 -6.10 1.33 8.32
N ALA A 79 -6.15 1.00 7.06
CA ALA A 79 -5.16 0.14 6.43
C ALA A 79 -3.77 0.79 6.44
N HIS A 80 -3.66 2.10 6.15
CA HIS A 80 -2.42 2.85 6.30
C HIS A 80 -1.91 2.84 7.75
N LYS A 81 -2.78 3.07 8.75
CA LYS A 81 -2.42 3.01 10.17
C LYS A 81 -1.98 1.60 10.58
N LEU A 82 -2.63 0.57 10.03
CA LEU A 82 -2.21 -0.83 10.22
C LEU A 82 -0.84 -1.08 9.60
N ILE A 83 -0.56 -0.59 8.40
CA ILE A 83 0.77 -0.68 7.79
C ILE A 83 1.83 0.00 8.66
N HIS A 84 1.55 1.21 9.18
CA HIS A 84 2.49 1.95 10.05
C HIS A 84 2.56 1.42 11.49
N GLY A 85 1.51 0.78 11.99
CA GLY A 85 1.49 0.12 13.30
C GLY A 85 2.11 -1.27 13.28
N LEU A 86 2.21 -1.88 12.12
CA LEU A 86 2.91 -3.12 11.90
C LEU A 86 4.39 -2.77 11.62
N ASN A 87 5.23 -3.00 12.59
CA ASN A 87 6.63 -3.26 12.27
C ASN A 87 6.62 -4.43 11.28
N THR A 88 7.02 -4.22 10.03
CA THR A 88 6.96 -5.23 8.97
C THR A 88 7.77 -6.49 9.31
N ASP A 89 8.68 -6.40 10.28
CA ASP A 89 9.36 -7.55 10.89
C ASP A 89 8.45 -8.38 11.83
N SER A 90 7.21 -7.94 12.09
CA SER A 90 6.30 -8.54 13.09
C SER A 90 4.93 -8.96 12.55
N PHE A 91 4.79 -9.29 11.27
CA PHE A 91 3.63 -10.09 10.87
C PHE A 91 3.66 -11.40 11.65
N SER A 92 2.69 -11.57 12.56
CA SER A 92 2.62 -12.77 13.38
C SER A 92 2.35 -14.01 12.54
N THR A 93 1.67 -13.83 11.39
CA THR A 93 1.38 -14.89 10.44
C THR A 93 1.32 -14.37 8.99
N LEU A 94 1.51 -15.27 8.02
CA LEU A 94 1.30 -15.00 6.61
C LEU A 94 -0.17 -14.65 6.30
N ASP A 95 -1.11 -15.19 7.07
CA ASP A 95 -2.55 -14.96 6.93
C ASP A 95 -2.88 -13.50 7.28
N ASP A 96 -2.33 -12.94 8.37
CA ASP A 96 -2.54 -11.53 8.74
C ASP A 96 -2.05 -10.58 7.64
N ALA A 97 -0.90 -10.89 7.03
CA ALA A 97 -0.35 -10.09 5.93
C ALA A 97 -1.23 -10.19 4.66
N SER A 98 -1.78 -11.38 4.38
CA SER A 98 -2.68 -11.59 3.24
C SER A 98 -3.99 -10.84 3.41
N ASP A 99 -4.58 -10.86 4.61
CA ASP A 99 -5.82 -10.14 4.93
C ASP A 99 -5.62 -8.62 4.82
N LEU A 100 -4.46 -8.11 5.25
CA LEU A 100 -4.12 -6.70 5.08
C LEU A 100 -4.00 -6.33 3.61
N TYR A 101 -3.28 -7.12 2.80
CA TYR A 101 -3.14 -6.89 1.37
C TYR A 101 -4.51 -6.83 0.68
N ASP A 102 -5.38 -7.79 0.98
CA ASP A 102 -6.73 -7.88 0.41
C ASP A 102 -7.58 -6.67 0.80
N THR A 103 -7.51 -6.24 2.06
CA THR A 103 -8.20 -5.05 2.58
C THR A 103 -7.73 -3.78 1.87
N LEU A 104 -6.41 -3.61 1.67
CA LEU A 104 -5.84 -2.47 0.98
C LEU A 104 -6.26 -2.42 -0.50
N ILE A 105 -6.22 -3.55 -1.20
CA ILE A 105 -6.69 -3.64 -2.59
C ILE A 105 -8.16 -3.24 -2.71
N ALA A 106 -9.03 -3.75 -1.83
CA ALA A 106 -10.44 -3.42 -1.84
C ALA A 106 -10.68 -1.92 -1.57
N GLY A 107 -10.04 -1.37 -0.53
CA GLY A 107 -10.16 0.04 -0.17
C GLY A 107 -9.69 0.97 -1.28
N CYS A 108 -8.52 0.71 -1.87
CA CYS A 108 -8.01 1.52 -2.98
C CYS A 108 -8.92 1.45 -4.21
N ALA A 109 -9.43 0.27 -4.54
CA ALA A 109 -10.32 0.13 -5.68
C ALA A 109 -11.65 0.90 -5.48
N ILE A 110 -12.22 0.89 -4.27
CA ILE A 110 -13.41 1.66 -3.94
C ILE A 110 -13.13 3.17 -4.08
N MET A 111 -12.01 3.66 -3.55
CA MET A 111 -11.64 5.08 -3.65
C MET A 111 -11.42 5.55 -5.10
N LEU A 112 -10.82 4.71 -5.93
CA LEU A 112 -10.48 5.07 -7.32
C LEU A 112 -11.66 4.95 -8.28
N TYR A 113 -12.58 4.01 -8.04
CA TYR A 113 -13.61 3.66 -9.02
C TYR A 113 -15.04 3.75 -8.47
N GLY A 114 -15.23 4.15 -7.20
CA GLY A 114 -16.50 4.12 -6.49
C GLY A 114 -16.86 2.71 -6.00
N GLU A 115 -17.82 2.64 -5.08
CA GLU A 115 -18.10 1.42 -4.31
C GLU A 115 -18.43 0.21 -5.20
N GLU A 116 -19.45 0.32 -6.07
CA GLU A 116 -19.89 -0.81 -6.90
C GLU A 116 -18.81 -1.31 -7.85
N TYR A 117 -18.19 -0.40 -8.61
CA TYR A 117 -17.16 -0.76 -9.58
C TYR A 117 -15.85 -1.16 -8.90
N GLY A 118 -15.49 -0.49 -7.81
CA GLY A 118 -14.31 -0.78 -7.03
C GLY A 118 -14.35 -2.18 -6.43
N LEU A 119 -15.43 -2.53 -5.74
CA LEU A 119 -15.62 -3.87 -5.17
C LEU A 119 -15.59 -4.96 -6.25
N LYS A 120 -16.22 -4.74 -7.39
CA LYS A 120 -16.23 -5.70 -8.49
C LYS A 120 -14.85 -5.96 -9.08
N ARG A 121 -14.02 -4.91 -9.19
CA ARG A 121 -12.63 -5.00 -9.67
C ARG A 121 -11.74 -5.70 -8.65
N ALA A 122 -11.82 -5.28 -7.40
CA ALA A 122 -11.08 -5.88 -6.29
C ALA A 122 -11.41 -7.38 -6.17
N ASP A 123 -12.69 -7.76 -6.15
CA ASP A 123 -13.10 -9.16 -6.07
C ASP A 123 -12.60 -9.99 -7.27
N SER A 124 -12.62 -9.44 -8.48
CA SER A 124 -12.08 -10.10 -9.66
C SER A 124 -10.56 -10.31 -9.54
N PHE A 125 -9.82 -9.30 -9.08
CA PHE A 125 -8.38 -9.37 -8.87
C PHE A 125 -8.02 -10.34 -7.74
N LEU A 126 -8.67 -10.23 -6.58
CA LEU A 126 -8.41 -11.05 -5.40
C LEU A 126 -8.73 -12.53 -5.64
N ARG A 127 -9.81 -12.83 -6.38
CA ARG A 127 -10.07 -14.21 -6.81
C ARG A 127 -8.99 -14.74 -7.75
N TRP A 128 -8.45 -13.91 -8.63
CA TRP A 128 -7.37 -14.33 -9.53
C TRP A 128 -6.06 -14.55 -8.76
N ILE A 129 -5.63 -13.60 -7.95
CA ILE A 129 -4.33 -13.63 -7.27
C ILE A 129 -4.23 -14.78 -6.26
N ARG A 130 -5.35 -15.13 -5.57
CA ARG A 130 -5.45 -16.29 -4.65
C ARG A 130 -5.25 -17.64 -5.35
N ASN A 131 -5.42 -17.70 -6.66
CA ASN A 131 -5.14 -18.90 -7.47
C ASN A 131 -3.73 -18.90 -8.07
N THR A 132 -2.87 -18.01 -7.62
CA THR A 132 -1.45 -17.93 -7.99
C THR A 132 -0.57 -18.25 -6.78
N ASP A 133 0.73 -18.21 -6.97
CA ASP A 133 1.70 -18.36 -5.87
C ASP A 133 2.06 -17.03 -5.18
N PHE A 134 1.39 -15.92 -5.49
CA PHE A 134 1.74 -14.59 -5.01
C PHE A 134 2.00 -14.51 -3.50
N TYR A 135 1.09 -15.07 -2.70
CA TYR A 135 1.19 -15.02 -1.24
C TYR A 135 2.33 -15.88 -0.67
N GLN A 136 2.84 -16.85 -1.43
CA GLN A 136 3.93 -17.74 -1.04
C GLN A 136 5.24 -17.47 -1.81
N ALA A 137 5.17 -16.73 -2.91
CA ALA A 137 6.32 -16.46 -3.76
C ALA A 137 7.39 -15.64 -3.01
N PRO A 138 8.69 -15.85 -3.29
CA PRO A 138 9.75 -14.97 -2.84
C PRO A 138 9.79 -13.69 -3.68
N ALA A 139 10.26 -12.58 -3.11
CA ALA A 139 10.47 -11.34 -3.87
C ALA A 139 11.70 -11.43 -4.79
N SER A 140 12.67 -12.27 -4.46
CA SER A 140 13.86 -12.50 -5.28
C SER A 140 14.36 -13.94 -5.16
N ALA A 141 15.27 -14.34 -6.06
CA ALA A 141 15.91 -15.66 -5.98
C ALA A 141 16.99 -15.74 -4.87
N LYS A 142 17.67 -14.61 -4.55
CA LYS A 142 18.88 -14.63 -3.71
C LYS A 142 19.10 -13.36 -2.89
N TYR A 143 18.41 -12.28 -3.22
CA TYR A 143 18.63 -10.96 -2.61
C TYR A 143 17.60 -10.71 -1.51
N HIS A 144 16.96 -9.54 -1.53
CA HIS A 144 15.93 -9.19 -0.56
C HIS A 144 14.75 -10.18 -0.60
N ASP A 145 14.19 -10.46 0.56
CA ASP A 145 12.97 -11.27 0.76
C ASP A 145 12.94 -12.59 -0.05
N ALA A 146 14.08 -13.30 -0.10
CA ALA A 146 14.24 -14.58 -0.79
C ALA A 146 13.70 -15.75 0.07
N PHE A 147 12.48 -15.62 0.59
CA PHE A 147 11.80 -16.60 1.44
C PHE A 147 10.32 -16.72 1.07
N GLU A 148 9.64 -17.71 1.64
CA GLU A 148 8.21 -17.94 1.41
C GLU A 148 7.37 -16.77 1.96
N GLY A 149 6.55 -16.16 1.08
CA GLY A 149 5.79 -14.94 1.40
C GLY A 149 6.57 -13.64 1.18
N GLY A 150 7.82 -13.71 0.70
CA GLY A 150 8.67 -12.55 0.50
C GLY A 150 8.08 -11.53 -0.48
N LEU A 151 7.37 -11.97 -1.53
CA LEU A 151 6.73 -11.06 -2.50
C LEU A 151 5.58 -10.27 -1.88
N LEU A 152 4.76 -10.91 -1.05
CA LEU A 152 3.70 -10.26 -0.29
C LEU A 152 4.29 -9.22 0.68
N LYS A 153 5.29 -9.63 1.48
CA LYS A 153 5.98 -8.74 2.41
C LYS A 153 6.56 -7.52 1.70
N HIS A 154 7.33 -7.73 0.63
CA HIS A 154 7.91 -6.66 -0.18
C HIS A 154 6.84 -5.68 -0.70
N SER A 155 5.74 -6.18 -1.25
CA SER A 155 4.64 -5.33 -1.73
C SER A 155 4.04 -4.46 -0.62
N LEU A 156 3.90 -4.99 0.60
CA LEU A 156 3.44 -4.24 1.77
C LEU A 156 4.48 -3.24 2.27
N ASP A 157 5.78 -3.59 2.26
CA ASP A 157 6.87 -2.68 2.62
C ASP A 157 6.93 -1.49 1.65
N VAL A 158 6.77 -1.74 0.34
CA VAL A 158 6.69 -0.67 -0.66
C VAL A 158 5.48 0.22 -0.42
N ALA A 159 4.32 -0.36 -0.06
CA ALA A 159 3.13 0.41 0.31
C ALA A 159 3.36 1.26 1.57
N TYR A 160 4.08 0.75 2.55
CA TYR A 160 4.52 1.50 3.72
C TYR A 160 5.38 2.71 3.31
N HIS A 161 6.47 2.48 2.59
CA HIS A 161 7.40 3.55 2.23
C HIS A 161 6.80 4.60 1.29
N ILE A 162 5.93 4.21 0.34
CA ILE A 162 5.30 5.19 -0.57
C ILE A 162 4.33 6.10 0.19
N THR A 163 3.66 5.59 1.24
CA THR A 163 2.79 6.41 2.07
C THR A 163 3.56 7.34 3.00
N ASP A 164 4.77 6.96 3.45
CA ASP A 164 5.67 7.87 4.15
C ASP A 164 6.11 9.05 3.27
N LEU A 165 6.39 8.78 1.98
CA LEU A 165 6.75 9.84 1.04
C LEU A 165 5.64 10.88 0.83
N LEU A 166 4.36 10.51 0.98
CA LEU A 166 3.22 11.44 0.92
C LEU A 166 3.25 12.52 2.01
N GLN A 167 3.99 12.30 3.11
CA GLN A 167 4.16 13.30 4.17
C GLN A 167 5.06 14.47 3.73
N LEU A 168 5.83 14.31 2.67
CA LEU A 168 6.63 15.40 2.10
C LEU A 168 5.72 16.33 1.30
N GLU A 169 5.86 17.65 1.51
CA GLU A 169 5.07 18.69 0.84
C GLU A 169 5.06 18.52 -0.69
N SER A 170 6.20 18.13 -1.27
CA SER A 170 6.36 17.92 -2.70
C SER A 170 5.46 16.82 -3.29
N PHE A 171 4.97 15.89 -2.47
CA PHE A 171 4.16 14.75 -2.88
C PHE A 171 2.74 14.77 -2.31
N SER A 172 2.40 15.76 -1.49
CA SER A 172 1.13 15.84 -0.77
C SER A 172 -0.11 15.88 -1.66
N THR A 173 0.03 16.19 -2.94
CA THR A 173 -1.07 16.23 -3.91
C THR A 173 -1.31 14.91 -4.65
N VAL A 174 -0.43 13.91 -4.47
CA VAL A 174 -0.58 12.61 -5.12
C VAL A 174 -1.65 11.78 -4.39
N ASN A 175 -2.52 11.13 -5.15
CA ASN A 175 -3.62 10.35 -4.59
C ASN A 175 -3.09 9.13 -3.81
N ILE A 176 -3.46 9.01 -2.53
CA ILE A 176 -3.01 7.91 -1.66
C ILE A 176 -3.45 6.53 -2.17
N ALA A 177 -4.67 6.40 -2.70
CA ALA A 177 -5.15 5.13 -3.22
C ALA A 177 -4.36 4.70 -4.46
N SER A 178 -3.98 5.64 -5.34
CA SER A 178 -3.07 5.39 -6.46
C SER A 178 -1.69 4.93 -5.96
N CYS A 179 -1.14 5.61 -4.94
CA CYS A 179 0.15 5.22 -4.33
C CYS A 179 0.13 3.78 -3.83
N ILE A 180 -0.87 3.43 -3.02
CA ILE A 180 -0.98 2.09 -2.44
C ILE A 180 -1.26 1.05 -3.54
N LEU A 181 -2.17 1.32 -4.48
CA LEU A 181 -2.48 0.37 -5.57
C LEU A 181 -1.25 0.04 -6.41
N VAL A 182 -0.47 1.05 -6.82
CA VAL A 182 0.74 0.78 -7.63
C VAL A 182 1.81 0.06 -6.81
N ALA A 183 1.97 0.37 -5.52
CA ALA A 183 2.89 -0.32 -4.63
C ALA A 183 2.54 -1.81 -4.48
N LEU A 184 1.26 -2.14 -4.29
CA LEU A 184 0.79 -3.52 -4.13
C LEU A 184 0.85 -4.34 -5.43
N THR A 185 0.94 -3.69 -6.59
CA THR A 185 0.85 -4.37 -7.89
C THR A 185 2.08 -4.22 -8.78
N HIS A 186 3.12 -3.46 -8.34
CA HIS A 186 4.29 -3.18 -9.17
C HIS A 186 5.09 -4.42 -9.58
N ASP A 187 5.07 -5.46 -8.77
CA ASP A 187 5.88 -6.67 -8.90
C ASP A 187 5.09 -7.95 -9.24
N LEU A 188 3.87 -7.82 -9.75
CA LEU A 188 3.04 -8.96 -10.15
C LEU A 188 3.69 -9.85 -11.23
N CYS A 189 4.68 -9.35 -11.95
CA CYS A 189 5.49 -10.13 -12.89
C CYS A 189 6.28 -11.26 -12.23
N LYS A 190 6.47 -11.21 -10.90
CA LYS A 190 7.19 -12.24 -10.11
C LYS A 190 6.33 -13.47 -9.81
N ILE A 191 5.02 -13.40 -10.07
CA ILE A 191 4.11 -14.56 -9.95
C ILE A 191 4.57 -15.68 -10.89
N GLY A 192 4.80 -16.87 -10.33
CA GLY A 192 5.28 -18.03 -11.07
C GLY A 192 6.71 -17.93 -11.59
N LEU A 193 7.43 -16.86 -11.26
CA LEU A 193 8.80 -16.62 -11.76
C LEU A 193 9.85 -17.48 -11.08
N TYR A 194 9.61 -17.91 -9.84
CA TYR A 194 10.57 -18.66 -9.04
C TYR A 194 10.04 -20.04 -8.66
N LYS A 195 10.94 -21.01 -8.65
CA LYS A 195 10.66 -22.36 -8.13
C LYS A 195 11.61 -22.70 -6.98
N PRO A 196 11.12 -23.29 -5.88
CA PRO A 196 11.95 -23.67 -4.75
C PRO A 196 12.81 -24.92 -5.08
N TYR A 197 13.99 -24.97 -4.48
CA TYR A 197 14.84 -26.16 -4.44
C TYR A 197 15.58 -26.24 -3.11
N LEU A 198 16.13 -27.40 -2.79
CA LEU A 198 16.94 -27.58 -1.59
C LEU A 198 18.42 -27.53 -1.94
N LYS A 199 19.16 -26.56 -1.38
CA LYS A 199 20.62 -26.49 -1.45
C LYS A 199 21.26 -27.03 -0.18
N ASN A 200 22.43 -27.66 -0.30
CA ASN A 200 23.23 -28.02 0.86
C ASN A 200 24.06 -26.82 1.32
N VAL A 201 23.94 -26.44 2.58
CA VAL A 201 24.68 -25.35 3.21
C VAL A 201 25.41 -25.88 4.43
N LYS A 202 26.68 -25.54 4.59
CA LYS A 202 27.47 -25.90 5.76
C LYS A 202 27.22 -24.87 6.87
N SER A 203 26.74 -25.36 8.03
CA SER A 203 26.58 -24.48 9.21
C SER A 203 27.92 -23.96 9.69
N GLU A 204 28.06 -22.67 9.84
CA GLU A 204 29.27 -22.03 10.37
C GLU A 204 29.51 -22.38 11.84
N GLU A 205 28.45 -22.55 12.62
CA GLU A 205 28.52 -22.87 14.05
C GLU A 205 28.91 -24.33 14.33
N THR A 206 28.30 -25.26 13.56
CA THR A 206 28.44 -26.71 13.87
C THR A 206 29.35 -27.44 12.86
N GLY A 207 29.66 -26.81 11.73
CA GLY A 207 30.37 -27.46 10.63
C GLY A 207 29.58 -28.54 9.88
N GLN A 208 28.34 -28.80 10.28
CA GLN A 208 27.47 -29.84 9.68
C GLN A 208 26.76 -29.31 8.43
N TRP A 209 26.50 -30.20 7.47
CA TRP A 209 25.72 -29.91 6.29
C TRP A 209 24.23 -29.95 6.62
N LYS A 210 23.50 -28.87 6.29
CA LYS A 210 22.02 -28.81 6.36
C LYS A 210 21.45 -28.48 4.99
N LYS A 211 20.19 -28.89 4.77
CA LYS A 211 19.44 -28.49 3.58
C LYS A 211 18.66 -27.23 3.89
N GLU A 212 18.82 -26.23 3.05
CA GLU A 212 18.06 -24.99 3.10
C GLU A 212 17.23 -24.80 1.84
N ARG A 213 16.01 -24.25 1.99
CA ARG A 213 15.19 -23.82 0.85
C ARG A 213 15.88 -22.65 0.16
N ALA A 214 15.96 -22.71 -1.14
CA ALA A 214 16.46 -21.67 -2.02
C ALA A 214 15.57 -21.60 -3.26
N TYR A 215 15.72 -20.55 -4.06
CA TYR A 215 14.88 -20.32 -5.23
C TYR A 215 15.73 -20.17 -6.49
N THR A 216 15.18 -20.61 -7.61
CA THR A 216 15.76 -20.44 -8.94
C THR A 216 14.67 -20.01 -9.91
N TYR A 217 15.07 -19.43 -11.04
CA TYR A 217 14.12 -19.01 -12.06
C TYR A 217 13.34 -20.18 -12.64
N ASN A 218 12.06 -19.93 -12.91
CA ASN A 218 11.19 -20.79 -13.68
C ASN A 218 11.10 -20.28 -15.12
N ASP A 219 10.86 -21.18 -16.09
CA ASP A 219 10.77 -20.80 -17.51
C ASP A 219 9.44 -20.12 -17.89
N ALA A 220 8.56 -19.86 -16.91
CA ALA A 220 7.22 -19.27 -17.10
C ALA A 220 7.20 -17.72 -17.19
N ASN A 221 8.30 -17.08 -17.55
CA ASN A 221 8.41 -15.63 -17.60
C ASN A 221 7.58 -15.01 -18.73
N ILE A 222 6.90 -13.88 -18.46
CA ILE A 222 6.26 -13.04 -19.48
C ILE A 222 7.37 -12.19 -20.14
N PRO A 223 7.64 -12.35 -21.46
CA PRO A 223 8.79 -11.71 -22.10
C PRO A 223 8.53 -10.24 -22.48
N LEU A 224 8.02 -9.45 -21.53
CA LEU A 224 7.74 -8.02 -21.71
C LEU A 224 8.70 -7.11 -20.96
N GLY A 225 9.65 -7.70 -20.18
CA GLY A 225 10.42 -6.95 -19.20
C GLY A 225 9.61 -6.70 -17.91
N HIS A 226 10.32 -6.40 -16.82
CA HIS A 226 9.81 -6.44 -15.46
C HIS A 226 8.58 -5.54 -15.24
N GLY A 227 8.75 -4.21 -15.38
CA GLY A 227 7.66 -3.27 -15.17
C GLY A 227 6.53 -3.39 -16.21
N ALA A 228 6.86 -3.69 -17.48
CA ALA A 228 5.81 -3.87 -18.51
C ALA A 228 4.99 -5.14 -18.28
N ALA A 229 5.57 -6.20 -17.76
CA ALA A 229 4.84 -7.43 -17.41
C ALA A 229 3.89 -7.21 -16.24
N SER A 230 4.34 -6.50 -15.17
CA SER A 230 3.47 -6.13 -14.05
C SER A 230 2.34 -5.20 -14.48
N LEU A 231 2.64 -4.18 -15.28
CA LEU A 231 1.63 -3.29 -15.86
C LEU A 231 0.60 -4.07 -16.69
N TYR A 232 1.04 -4.99 -17.56
CA TYR A 232 0.15 -5.83 -18.35
C TYR A 232 -0.79 -6.67 -17.49
N ILE A 233 -0.33 -7.19 -16.37
CA ILE A 233 -1.15 -7.96 -15.43
C ILE A 233 -2.14 -7.05 -14.72
N THR A 234 -1.66 -5.95 -14.13
CA THR A 234 -2.48 -5.04 -13.32
C THR A 234 -3.64 -4.44 -14.11
N GLN A 235 -3.39 -4.01 -15.35
CA GLN A 235 -4.44 -3.37 -16.17
C GLN A 235 -5.55 -4.33 -16.67
N LYS A 236 -5.41 -5.64 -16.47
CA LYS A 236 -6.53 -6.56 -16.72
C LYS A 236 -7.66 -6.40 -15.71
N PHE A 237 -7.34 -5.89 -14.52
CA PHE A 237 -8.26 -5.76 -13.41
C PHE A 237 -8.60 -4.30 -13.10
N PHE A 238 -7.63 -3.40 -13.20
CA PHE A 238 -7.76 -1.99 -12.84
C PHE A 238 -7.59 -1.09 -14.06
N HIS A 239 -8.46 -0.07 -14.18
CA HIS A 239 -8.30 0.98 -15.19
C HIS A 239 -7.32 2.03 -14.69
N LEU A 240 -6.04 1.77 -14.90
CA LEU A 240 -4.98 2.66 -14.46
C LEU A 240 -5.02 4.00 -15.19
N SER A 241 -4.81 5.08 -14.44
CA SER A 241 -4.43 6.37 -15.02
C SER A 241 -3.08 6.27 -15.72
N LEU A 242 -2.75 7.25 -16.57
CA LEU A 242 -1.44 7.27 -17.23
C LEU A 242 -0.29 7.34 -16.20
N GLU A 243 -0.46 8.09 -15.13
CA GLU A 243 0.55 8.22 -14.08
C GLU A 243 0.78 6.88 -13.35
N GLU A 244 -0.29 6.16 -12.96
CA GLU A 244 -0.21 4.83 -12.35
C GLU A 244 0.46 3.82 -13.29
N ALA A 245 0.07 3.81 -14.55
CA ALA A 245 0.66 2.94 -15.57
C ALA A 245 2.16 3.19 -15.77
N LEU A 246 2.57 4.46 -15.82
CA LEU A 246 3.98 4.86 -15.93
C LEU A 246 4.76 4.54 -14.66
N ALA A 247 4.14 4.70 -13.47
CA ALA A 247 4.77 4.34 -12.20
C ALA A 247 5.13 2.84 -12.19
N ILE A 248 4.17 1.96 -12.48
CA ILE A 248 4.43 0.52 -12.56
C ILE A 248 5.44 0.20 -13.68
N ARG A 249 5.31 0.82 -14.85
CA ARG A 249 6.23 0.58 -15.99
C ARG A 249 7.68 0.88 -15.63
N TRP A 250 7.94 1.95 -14.88
CA TRP A 250 9.27 2.51 -14.66
C TRP A 250 9.81 2.31 -13.25
N HIS A 251 9.15 1.53 -12.36
CA HIS A 251 9.56 1.37 -10.96
C HIS A 251 11.00 0.83 -10.79
N MET A 252 11.47 0.01 -11.75
CA MET A 252 12.86 -0.49 -11.75
C MET A 252 13.89 0.58 -12.14
N GLY A 253 13.47 1.81 -12.48
CA GLY A 253 14.38 2.84 -12.93
C GLY A 253 15.23 2.38 -14.12
N ARG A 254 16.50 2.73 -14.12
CA ARG A 254 17.42 2.44 -15.23
C ARG A 254 17.87 0.99 -15.35
N TRP A 255 17.60 0.15 -14.34
CA TRP A 255 18.08 -1.24 -14.31
C TRP A 255 17.47 -2.14 -15.39
N ASN A 256 16.31 -1.76 -15.92
CA ASN A 256 15.57 -2.58 -16.90
C ASN A 256 15.17 -1.77 -18.14
N MET A 257 16.05 -0.85 -18.60
CA MET A 257 15.84 -0.03 -19.77
C MET A 257 16.86 -0.31 -20.85
N CYS A 258 16.43 -0.26 -22.10
CA CYS A 258 17.34 -0.07 -23.23
C CYS A 258 17.66 1.43 -23.45
N ASP A 259 18.74 1.72 -24.18
CA ASP A 259 19.18 3.10 -24.42
C ASP A 259 18.10 3.98 -25.07
N GLY A 260 17.22 3.40 -25.89
CA GLY A 260 16.12 4.11 -26.55
C GLY A 260 15.01 4.58 -25.58
N GLU A 261 14.87 3.98 -24.42
CA GLU A 261 13.80 4.27 -23.46
C GLU A 261 14.18 5.37 -22.44
N VAL A 262 15.45 5.74 -22.34
CA VAL A 262 15.95 6.69 -21.35
C VAL A 262 15.28 8.05 -21.44
N GLY A 263 15.00 8.52 -22.66
CA GLY A 263 14.30 9.78 -22.90
C GLY A 263 12.87 9.76 -22.37
N GLU A 264 12.13 8.69 -22.65
CA GLU A 264 10.75 8.50 -22.19
C GLU A 264 10.67 8.41 -20.66
N TYR A 265 11.59 7.67 -20.04
CA TYR A 265 11.70 7.60 -18.58
C TYR A 265 11.93 8.97 -17.96
N HIS A 266 12.87 9.77 -18.48
CA HIS A 266 13.13 11.11 -17.94
C HIS A 266 11.91 12.03 -18.06
N VAL A 267 11.15 11.93 -19.15
CA VAL A 267 9.89 12.68 -19.31
C VAL A 267 8.86 12.22 -18.29
N ALA A 268 8.72 10.90 -18.08
CA ALA A 268 7.78 10.35 -17.12
C ALA A 268 8.10 10.81 -15.68
N VAL A 269 9.36 10.66 -15.25
CA VAL A 269 9.83 11.09 -13.91
C VAL A 269 9.63 12.59 -13.69
N LYS A 270 9.90 13.42 -14.72
CA LYS A 270 9.75 14.87 -14.59
C LYS A 270 8.29 15.32 -14.48
N LYS A 271 7.37 14.59 -15.13
CA LYS A 271 5.97 15.01 -15.26
C LYS A 271 5.04 14.38 -14.24
N TYR A 272 5.36 13.19 -13.74
CA TYR A 272 4.49 12.38 -12.90
C TYR A 272 5.19 11.98 -11.61
N PRO A 273 4.86 12.64 -10.48
CA PRO A 273 5.51 12.39 -9.19
C PRO A 273 5.44 10.93 -8.73
N LEU A 274 4.32 10.24 -8.99
CA LEU A 274 4.11 8.85 -8.58
C LEU A 274 5.16 7.88 -9.18
N VAL A 275 5.69 8.19 -10.39
CA VAL A 275 6.78 7.39 -11.01
C VAL A 275 8.01 7.38 -10.13
N TYR A 276 8.35 8.53 -9.58
CA TYR A 276 9.52 8.71 -8.74
C TYR A 276 9.29 8.18 -7.32
N MET A 277 8.09 8.40 -6.79
CA MET A 277 7.70 7.90 -5.47
C MET A 277 7.77 6.38 -5.41
N LEU A 278 7.22 5.68 -6.41
CA LEU A 278 7.24 4.22 -6.42
C LEU A 278 8.66 3.68 -6.56
N LEU A 279 9.50 4.27 -7.42
CA LEU A 279 10.93 3.91 -7.52
C LEU A 279 11.65 4.05 -6.18
N PHE A 280 11.44 5.16 -5.45
CA PHE A 280 12.06 5.35 -4.14
C PHE A 280 11.53 4.40 -3.08
N ALA A 281 10.22 4.21 -3.03
CA ALA A 281 9.60 3.31 -2.07
C ALA A 281 10.11 1.87 -2.24
N ASP A 282 10.24 1.42 -3.48
CA ASP A 282 10.83 0.12 -3.83
C ASP A 282 12.28 0.02 -3.33
N GLN A 283 13.12 1.03 -3.61
CA GLN A 283 14.51 1.05 -3.12
C GLN A 283 14.61 1.09 -1.59
N LEU A 284 13.72 1.82 -0.90
CA LEU A 284 13.70 1.91 0.57
C LEU A 284 13.26 0.58 1.22
N SER A 285 12.45 -0.23 0.54
CA SER A 285 12.02 -1.54 1.03
C SER A 285 13.13 -2.60 0.98
N ILE A 286 14.16 -2.39 0.16
CA ILE A 286 15.30 -3.29 0.02
C ILE A 286 16.30 -2.97 1.13
N LYS A 287 16.18 -3.65 2.27
CA LYS A 287 17.21 -3.59 3.33
C LYS A 287 18.35 -4.53 2.94
N GLU A 288 19.47 -3.98 2.48
CA GLU A 288 20.74 -4.71 2.46
C GLU A 288 21.31 -4.70 3.88
N TYR A 289 21.40 -5.87 4.48
CA TYR A 289 22.15 -6.10 5.72
C TYR A 289 23.52 -6.64 5.41
#